data_1a74728d20ca74d6d7aa79104d2b686f
#
_entry.id   1a74728d20ca74d6d7aa79104d2b686f
#
_cell.length_a   1.000
_cell.length_b   1.000
_cell.length_c   1.000
_cell.angle_alpha   90.00
_cell.angle_beta   90.00
_cell.angle_gamma   90.00
#
_symmetry.space_group_name_H-M   'P 1'
#
loop_
_entity.id
_entity.type
_entity.pdbx_description
1 polymer ?
#
loop_
_entity_poly.entity_id
_entity_poly.type
_entity_poly.pdbx_seq_one_letter_code
_entity_poly.pdbx_strand_id
1 'polypeptide(L)'
;MTELAKSLAGALTGAEDLHETLVAELARAPLSEAEADALLPLIRREAEAALIARLDQLDAGFLTAVIRHACGHAPIPGSAAIQSHLKNAEVAPVMSPDPRETRATALPSERPRMPAFSDRAFDAWFDGLREGEEMLYGYGLYGEKRRVYMADQYRDASGPEPRSRHLGIDIFAPAGTSVTAPLPGYVHRVAYNADPLDYGHTVILRHATEDGLPFWTLYGHLGQPHVAEGDEIAPGQTIAPLGDWHENGGWAPHLHFQLITSLLAQTGGNFYGVGHDSLWPVWAGISPDPNLILRLPEAVFRL
;
A
#
# COMPACT_ATOMS: atom_id res chain seq x y z
N MET A 1 13.98 -10.10 28.50
CA MET A 1 12.69 -9.67 27.90
C MET A 1 11.87 -8.76 28.83
N THR A 2 11.49 -9.14 30.06
CA THR A 2 10.64 -8.31 30.94
C THR A 2 11.30 -6.96 31.29
N GLU A 3 12.57 -6.93 31.66
CA GLU A 3 13.30 -5.69 31.95
C GLU A 3 13.40 -4.77 30.71
N LEU A 4 13.65 -5.35 29.52
CA LEU A 4 13.66 -4.60 28.27
C LEU A 4 12.27 -4.02 27.99
N ALA A 5 11.22 -4.82 28.11
CA ALA A 5 9.84 -4.37 27.89
C ALA A 5 9.45 -3.22 28.84
N LYS A 6 9.85 -3.30 30.11
CA LYS A 6 9.64 -2.23 31.09
C LYS A 6 10.41 -0.95 30.73
N SER A 7 11.67 -1.07 30.33
CA SER A 7 12.48 0.06 29.85
C SER A 7 11.84 0.74 28.65
N LEU A 8 11.40 -0.06 27.65
CA LEU A 8 10.72 0.44 26.45
C LEU A 8 9.39 1.12 26.78
N ALA A 9 8.57 0.52 27.66
CA ALA A 9 7.32 1.15 28.09
C ALA A 9 7.57 2.52 28.72
N GLY A 10 8.62 2.63 29.56
CA GLY A 10 9.04 3.92 30.14
C GLY A 10 9.48 4.93 29.07
N ALA A 11 10.32 4.53 28.12
CA ALA A 11 10.78 5.40 27.04
C ALA A 11 9.62 5.87 26.13
N LEU A 12 8.68 4.97 25.81
CA LEU A 12 7.55 5.27 24.94
C LEU A 12 6.48 6.16 25.61
N THR A 13 6.36 6.13 26.95
CA THR A 13 5.35 6.93 27.67
C THR A 13 5.50 8.43 27.41
N GLY A 14 6.75 8.94 27.32
CA GLY A 14 7.04 10.36 27.04
C GLY A 14 7.42 10.67 25.59
N ALA A 15 7.40 9.67 24.71
CA ALA A 15 7.89 9.82 23.33
C ALA A 15 6.95 10.69 22.50
N GLU A 16 7.52 11.69 21.80
CA GLU A 16 6.82 12.44 20.77
C GLU A 16 6.49 11.55 19.57
N ASP A 17 7.48 10.74 19.13
CA ASP A 17 7.34 9.74 18.07
C ASP A 17 7.64 8.34 18.61
N LEU A 18 6.61 7.46 18.58
CA LEU A 18 6.71 6.08 19.07
C LEU A 18 7.60 5.22 18.16
N HIS A 19 7.52 5.45 16.85
CA HIS A 19 8.28 4.65 15.89
C HIS A 19 9.78 4.98 15.96
N GLU A 20 10.11 6.26 15.98
CA GLU A 20 11.51 6.71 16.12
C GLU A 20 12.11 6.18 17.43
N THR A 21 11.35 6.28 18.53
CA THR A 21 11.79 5.79 19.84
C THR A 21 12.00 4.28 19.82
N LEU A 22 11.06 3.49 19.26
CA LEU A 22 11.22 2.04 19.13
C LEU A 22 12.47 1.67 18.33
N VAL A 23 12.69 2.32 17.18
CA VAL A 23 13.85 2.06 16.34
C VAL A 23 15.15 2.40 17.06
N ALA A 24 15.22 3.55 17.73
CA ALA A 24 16.41 4.00 18.45
C ALA A 24 16.78 3.08 19.63
N GLU A 25 15.78 2.70 20.43
CA GLU A 25 15.99 1.85 21.61
C GLU A 25 16.36 0.40 21.24
N LEU A 26 15.75 -0.13 20.16
CA LEU A 26 15.95 -1.50 19.74
C LEU A 26 17.18 -1.72 18.83
N ALA A 27 17.71 -0.67 18.22
CA ALA A 27 18.87 -0.76 17.32
C ALA A 27 20.13 -1.44 17.97
N ARG A 28 20.17 -1.50 19.31
CA ARG A 28 21.26 -2.11 20.08
C ARG A 28 20.84 -3.37 20.84
N ALA A 29 19.59 -3.82 20.65
CA ALA A 29 19.06 -5.00 21.34
C ALA A 29 19.19 -6.23 20.42
N PRO A 30 20.10 -7.17 20.72
CA PRO A 30 20.29 -8.37 19.90
C PRO A 30 19.18 -9.40 20.20
N LEU A 31 17.97 -9.14 19.75
CA LEU A 31 16.83 -10.05 19.90
C LEU A 31 16.78 -11.05 18.74
N SER A 32 16.41 -12.29 19.04
CA SER A 32 15.98 -13.26 18.02
C SER A 32 14.64 -12.86 17.40
N GLU A 33 14.29 -13.43 16.25
CA GLU A 33 12.99 -13.17 15.60
C GLU A 33 11.82 -13.47 16.54
N ALA A 34 11.86 -14.62 17.25
CA ALA A 34 10.81 -15.02 18.20
C ALA A 34 10.67 -14.04 19.37
N GLU A 35 11.78 -13.47 19.84
CA GLU A 35 11.76 -12.45 20.90
C GLU A 35 11.22 -11.13 20.40
N ALA A 36 11.57 -10.72 19.17
CA ALA A 36 11.02 -9.53 18.53
C ALA A 36 9.49 -9.64 18.35
N ASP A 37 9.00 -10.80 17.89
CA ASP A 37 7.56 -11.06 17.74
C ASP A 37 6.79 -11.05 19.07
N ALA A 38 7.44 -11.50 20.14
CA ALA A 38 6.84 -11.54 21.48
C ALA A 38 6.91 -10.19 22.23
N LEU A 39 7.64 -9.19 21.72
CA LEU A 39 7.98 -7.99 22.50
C LEU A 39 6.79 -7.04 22.70
N LEU A 40 5.98 -6.79 21.68
CA LEU A 40 4.85 -5.84 21.77
C LEU A 40 3.84 -6.22 22.88
N PRO A 41 3.39 -7.47 23.03
CA PRO A 41 2.55 -7.87 24.16
C PRO A 41 3.21 -7.63 25.52
N LEU A 42 4.54 -7.80 25.63
CA LEU A 42 5.28 -7.54 26.87
C LEU A 42 5.33 -6.05 27.18
N ILE A 43 5.59 -5.19 26.17
CA ILE A 43 5.55 -3.72 26.33
C ILE A 43 4.16 -3.30 26.84
N ARG A 44 3.08 -3.79 26.23
CA ARG A 44 1.70 -3.45 26.60
C ARG A 44 1.38 -3.85 28.05
N ARG A 45 1.94 -4.97 28.53
CA ARG A 45 1.75 -5.40 29.93
C ARG A 45 2.43 -4.48 30.94
N GLU A 46 3.57 -3.89 30.59
CA GLU A 46 4.34 -3.00 31.45
C GLU A 46 3.93 -1.52 31.29
N ALA A 47 3.13 -1.19 30.25
CA ALA A 47 2.73 0.16 29.90
C ALA A 47 1.66 0.73 30.85
N GLU A 48 1.74 2.02 31.13
CA GLU A 48 0.69 2.77 31.80
C GLU A 48 -0.51 3.02 30.87
N ALA A 49 -1.66 3.35 31.47
CA ALA A 49 -2.92 3.53 30.75
C ALA A 49 -2.86 4.53 29.56
N ALA A 50 -2.09 5.61 29.71
CA ALA A 50 -1.92 6.60 28.64
C ALA A 50 -1.19 6.03 27.41
N LEU A 51 -0.13 5.23 27.63
CA LEU A 51 0.58 4.56 26.53
C LEU A 51 -0.29 3.48 25.89
N ILE A 52 -1.01 2.69 26.71
CA ILE A 52 -1.95 1.67 26.19
C ILE A 52 -2.96 2.33 25.25
N ALA A 53 -3.61 3.43 25.69
CA ALA A 53 -4.60 4.13 24.88
C ALA A 53 -4.03 4.68 23.56
N ARG A 54 -2.74 5.04 23.53
CA ARG A 54 -2.03 5.46 22.32
C ARG A 54 -1.71 4.27 21.42
N LEU A 55 -1.21 3.16 21.98
CA LEU A 55 -0.93 1.92 21.24
C LEU A 55 -2.20 1.27 20.66
N ASP A 56 -3.36 1.44 21.31
CA ASP A 56 -4.64 0.90 20.84
C ASP A 56 -5.17 1.60 19.57
N GLN A 57 -4.66 2.79 19.25
CA GLN A 57 -4.98 3.52 18.03
C GLN A 57 -4.07 3.13 16.85
N LEU A 58 -3.04 2.31 17.09
CA LEU A 58 -2.07 1.89 16.09
C LEU A 58 -2.28 0.43 15.68
N ASP A 59 -1.91 0.12 14.45
CA ASP A 59 -1.93 -1.26 13.97
C ASP A 59 -0.84 -2.10 14.67
N ALA A 60 -1.26 -3.09 15.43
CA ALA A 60 -0.34 -3.95 16.19
C ALA A 60 0.59 -4.78 15.28
N GLY A 61 0.12 -5.16 14.08
CA GLY A 61 0.94 -5.85 13.09
C GLY A 61 2.03 -4.92 12.54
N PHE A 62 1.70 -3.65 12.28
CA PHE A 62 2.67 -2.66 11.85
C PHE A 62 3.72 -2.38 12.93
N LEU A 63 3.30 -2.20 14.19
CA LEU A 63 4.24 -2.04 15.32
C LEU A 63 5.19 -3.24 15.45
N THR A 64 4.68 -4.46 15.26
CA THR A 64 5.52 -5.67 15.28
C THR A 64 6.52 -5.66 14.11
N ALA A 65 6.10 -5.23 12.90
CA ALA A 65 7.00 -5.10 11.76
C ALA A 65 8.10 -4.05 12.00
N VAL A 66 7.78 -2.93 12.65
CA VAL A 66 8.76 -1.92 13.09
C VAL A 66 9.75 -2.50 14.10
N ILE A 67 9.27 -3.24 15.11
CA ILE A 67 10.13 -3.91 16.11
C ILE A 67 11.08 -4.91 15.43
N ARG A 68 10.58 -5.77 14.54
CA ARG A 68 11.41 -6.71 13.77
C ARG A 68 12.50 -5.99 13.00
N HIS A 69 12.13 -4.95 12.25
CA HIS A 69 13.09 -4.14 11.48
C HIS A 69 14.15 -3.51 12.38
N ALA A 70 13.76 -2.91 13.49
CA ALA A 70 14.66 -2.28 14.44
C ALA A 70 15.70 -3.27 15.04
N CYS A 71 15.30 -4.56 15.17
CA CYS A 71 16.18 -5.65 15.61
C CYS A 71 17.02 -6.27 14.47
N GLY A 72 16.94 -5.74 13.23
CA GLY A 72 17.69 -6.22 12.08
C GLY A 72 17.07 -7.42 11.35
N HIS A 73 15.80 -7.73 11.61
CA HIS A 73 15.07 -8.80 10.95
C HIS A 73 14.20 -8.27 9.79
N ALA A 74 13.77 -9.18 8.91
CA ALA A 74 12.76 -8.85 7.90
C ALA A 74 11.46 -8.35 8.57
N PRO A 75 10.90 -7.19 8.17
CA PRO A 75 9.67 -6.67 8.75
C PRO A 75 8.52 -7.68 8.67
N ILE A 76 8.39 -8.34 7.51
CA ILE A 76 7.40 -9.40 7.26
C ILE A 76 8.13 -10.69 6.91
N PRO A 77 7.99 -11.75 7.74
CA PRO A 77 8.48 -13.07 7.40
C PRO A 77 7.94 -13.56 6.06
N GLY A 78 8.80 -14.10 5.20
CA GLY A 78 8.39 -14.62 3.89
C GLY A 78 8.26 -13.57 2.77
N SER A 79 8.31 -12.26 3.04
CA SER A 79 8.18 -11.21 2.01
C SER A 79 9.21 -11.39 0.88
N ALA A 80 10.46 -11.71 1.19
CA ALA A 80 11.49 -11.97 0.18
C ALA A 80 11.19 -13.21 -0.69
N ALA A 81 10.62 -14.26 -0.11
CA ALA A 81 10.21 -15.46 -0.85
C ALA A 81 9.04 -15.16 -1.80
N ILE A 82 8.05 -14.38 -1.35
CA ILE A 82 6.95 -13.90 -2.19
C ILE A 82 7.49 -13.09 -3.38
N GLN A 83 8.38 -12.14 -3.14
CA GLN A 83 9.00 -11.34 -4.20
C GLN A 83 9.80 -12.20 -5.18
N SER A 84 10.51 -13.23 -4.70
CA SER A 84 11.25 -14.17 -5.56
C SER A 84 10.30 -15.00 -6.42
N HIS A 85 9.21 -15.50 -5.86
CA HIS A 85 8.15 -16.21 -6.60
C HIS A 85 7.58 -15.33 -7.72
N LEU A 86 7.21 -14.08 -7.39
CA LEU A 86 6.62 -13.13 -8.34
C LEU A 86 7.54 -12.75 -9.49
N LYS A 87 8.86 -12.74 -9.31
CA LYS A 87 9.81 -12.50 -10.42
C LYS A 87 9.68 -13.51 -11.55
N ASN A 88 9.27 -14.75 -11.25
CA ASN A 88 9.18 -15.86 -12.19
C ASN A 88 7.73 -16.22 -12.55
N ALA A 89 6.73 -15.64 -11.88
CA ALA A 89 5.31 -15.94 -12.13
C ALA A 89 4.89 -15.48 -13.52
N GLU A 90 4.02 -16.24 -14.18
CA GLU A 90 3.29 -15.77 -15.35
C GLU A 90 2.19 -14.81 -14.91
N VAL A 91 2.08 -13.67 -15.58
CA VAL A 91 1.12 -12.62 -15.23
C VAL A 91 0.30 -12.19 -16.45
N ALA A 92 -1.01 -12.13 -16.30
CA ALA A 92 -1.90 -11.48 -17.25
C ALA A 92 -1.84 -9.95 -17.13
N PRO A 93 -2.33 -9.19 -18.12
CA PRO A 93 -2.49 -7.73 -17.97
C PRO A 93 -3.41 -7.39 -16.80
N VAL A 94 -3.18 -6.24 -16.15
CA VAL A 94 -4.05 -5.73 -15.07
C VAL A 94 -5.18 -4.86 -15.60
N MET A 95 -5.07 -4.40 -16.84
CA MET A 95 -6.07 -3.57 -17.54
C MET A 95 -6.13 -3.95 -19.02
N SER A 96 -7.23 -3.59 -19.67
CA SER A 96 -7.40 -3.74 -21.11
C SER A 96 -7.71 -2.37 -21.76
N PRO A 97 -6.91 -1.96 -22.77
CA PRO A 97 -5.72 -2.61 -23.37
C PRO A 97 -4.57 -2.84 -22.40
N ASP A 98 -3.63 -3.74 -22.76
CA ASP A 98 -2.47 -4.08 -21.92
C ASP A 98 -1.55 -2.87 -21.69
N PRO A 99 -1.33 -2.42 -20.45
CA PRO A 99 -0.45 -1.29 -20.14
C PRO A 99 1.01 -1.50 -20.56
N ARG A 100 1.45 -2.75 -20.68
CA ARG A 100 2.83 -3.10 -21.09
C ARG A 100 3.09 -2.86 -22.58
N GLU A 101 2.02 -2.90 -23.39
CA GLU A 101 2.09 -2.81 -24.85
C GLU A 101 1.63 -1.42 -25.38
N THR A 102 1.15 -0.57 -24.48
CA THR A 102 0.62 0.75 -24.84
C THR A 102 1.59 1.86 -24.46
N ARG A 103 1.56 2.95 -25.25
CA ARG A 103 2.35 4.13 -24.92
C ARG A 103 1.81 4.80 -23.65
N ALA A 104 2.70 5.11 -22.74
CA ALA A 104 2.38 5.72 -21.45
C ALA A 104 3.47 6.70 -21.01
N THR A 105 3.16 7.57 -20.05
CA THR A 105 4.10 8.50 -19.43
C THR A 105 4.01 8.46 -17.92
N ALA A 106 5.13 8.76 -17.24
CA ALA A 106 5.11 8.98 -15.80
C ALA A 106 4.38 10.30 -15.48
N LEU A 107 3.58 10.25 -14.42
CA LEU A 107 2.87 11.38 -13.85
C LEU A 107 3.32 11.61 -12.40
N PRO A 108 4.57 12.06 -12.18
CA PRO A 108 5.00 12.42 -10.83
C PRO A 108 4.14 13.58 -10.32
N SER A 109 3.74 13.53 -9.05
CA SER A 109 2.84 14.52 -8.44
C SER A 109 3.36 15.96 -8.48
N GLU A 110 4.67 16.13 -8.65
CA GLU A 110 5.35 17.42 -8.80
C GLU A 110 5.51 17.86 -10.28
N ARG A 111 4.87 17.17 -11.24
CA ARG A 111 4.97 17.53 -12.68
C ARG A 111 4.45 18.95 -12.91
N PRO A 112 5.25 19.84 -13.56
CA PRO A 112 4.85 21.22 -13.79
C PRO A 112 3.54 21.33 -14.57
N ARG A 113 2.66 22.23 -14.12
CA ARG A 113 1.34 22.52 -14.74
C ARG A 113 0.34 21.35 -14.71
N MET A 114 0.65 20.24 -14.06
CA MET A 114 -0.30 19.18 -13.82
C MET A 114 -1.25 19.59 -12.69
N PRO A 115 -2.58 19.56 -12.90
CA PRO A 115 -3.52 19.72 -11.79
C PRO A 115 -3.37 18.58 -10.78
N ALA A 116 -3.79 18.81 -9.53
CA ALA A 116 -3.79 17.75 -8.53
C ALA A 116 -4.70 16.59 -8.96
N PHE A 117 -4.37 15.36 -8.57
CA PHE A 117 -5.19 14.18 -8.84
C PHE A 117 -6.60 14.24 -8.23
N SER A 118 -6.83 15.15 -7.29
CA SER A 118 -8.13 15.45 -6.67
C SER A 118 -8.82 16.69 -7.27
N ASP A 119 -8.27 17.30 -8.32
CA ASP A 119 -8.84 18.44 -9.04
C ASP A 119 -9.45 17.99 -10.36
N ARG A 120 -10.73 18.30 -10.60
CA ARG A 120 -11.43 17.98 -11.85
C ARG A 120 -10.78 18.56 -13.11
N ALA A 121 -9.97 19.61 -12.99
CA ALA A 121 -9.19 20.12 -14.08
C ALA A 121 -8.17 19.10 -14.64
N PHE A 122 -7.86 18.04 -13.85
CA PHE A 122 -6.98 16.96 -14.29
C PHE A 122 -7.53 16.22 -15.53
N ASP A 123 -8.85 16.00 -15.61
CA ASP A 123 -9.45 15.26 -16.74
C ASP A 123 -9.13 15.93 -18.07
N ALA A 124 -9.45 17.22 -18.22
CA ALA A 124 -9.20 17.95 -19.45
C ALA A 124 -7.69 18.09 -19.76
N TRP A 125 -6.87 18.25 -18.72
CA TRP A 125 -5.42 18.29 -18.87
C TRP A 125 -4.87 16.94 -19.35
N PHE A 126 -5.34 15.83 -18.77
CA PHE A 126 -4.87 14.48 -19.10
C PHE A 126 -5.35 14.05 -20.50
N ASP A 127 -6.59 14.40 -20.89
CA ASP A 127 -7.11 14.16 -22.24
C ASP A 127 -6.28 14.91 -23.27
N GLY A 128 -5.97 16.19 -23.04
CA GLY A 128 -5.10 16.95 -23.93
C GLY A 128 -3.68 16.36 -24.03
N LEU A 129 -3.14 15.81 -22.95
CA LEU A 129 -1.85 15.11 -22.94
C LEU A 129 -1.92 13.81 -23.74
N ARG A 130 -3.00 13.03 -23.57
CA ARG A 130 -3.21 11.77 -24.28
C ARG A 130 -3.33 11.98 -25.79
N GLU A 131 -4.10 12.95 -26.23
CA GLU A 131 -4.26 13.29 -27.65
C GLU A 131 -2.96 13.80 -28.26
N GLY A 132 -2.24 14.69 -27.55
CA GLY A 132 -1.00 15.29 -28.05
C GLY A 132 0.19 14.34 -28.13
N GLU A 133 0.26 13.36 -27.22
CA GLU A 133 1.36 12.39 -27.16
C GLU A 133 0.98 11.00 -27.70
N GLU A 134 -0.24 10.82 -28.19
CA GLU A 134 -0.77 9.52 -28.68
C GLU A 134 -0.59 8.41 -27.64
N MET A 135 -0.81 8.73 -26.35
CA MET A 135 -0.63 7.80 -25.26
C MET A 135 -1.99 7.38 -24.66
N LEU A 136 -2.05 6.21 -24.03
CA LEU A 136 -3.26 5.71 -23.40
C LEU A 136 -3.23 5.83 -21.87
N TYR A 137 -2.08 5.62 -21.23
CA TYR A 137 -1.94 5.55 -19.79
C TYR A 137 -0.98 6.59 -19.22
N GLY A 138 -1.26 7.04 -17.99
CA GLY A 138 -0.34 7.77 -17.14
C GLY A 138 0.01 6.94 -15.89
N TYR A 139 1.26 7.02 -15.40
CA TYR A 139 1.67 6.24 -14.22
C TYR A 139 2.07 7.14 -13.06
N GLY A 140 1.34 7.03 -11.92
CA GLY A 140 1.75 7.52 -10.62
C GLY A 140 2.72 6.53 -9.98
N LEU A 141 3.80 7.04 -9.37
CA LEU A 141 4.98 6.24 -9.05
C LEU A 141 4.88 5.55 -7.68
N TYR A 142 5.38 4.31 -7.60
CA TYR A 142 5.65 3.62 -6.34
C TYR A 142 6.78 4.32 -5.57
N GLY A 143 6.62 4.44 -4.25
CA GLY A 143 7.60 5.08 -3.37
C GLY A 143 7.68 6.60 -3.50
N GLU A 144 6.86 7.21 -4.34
CA GLU A 144 6.81 8.66 -4.50
C GLU A 144 6.31 9.34 -3.22
N LYS A 145 6.98 10.41 -2.80
CA LYS A 145 6.51 11.27 -1.71
C LYS A 145 5.57 12.32 -2.29
N ARG A 146 4.31 12.30 -1.85
CA ARG A 146 3.25 13.15 -2.40
C ARG A 146 2.78 14.18 -1.37
N ARG A 147 2.72 15.46 -1.78
CA ARG A 147 2.30 16.57 -0.91
C ARG A 147 0.83 16.49 -0.50
N VAL A 148 -0.03 15.90 -1.29
CA VAL A 148 -1.46 15.73 -0.94
C VAL A 148 -1.64 14.97 0.36
N TYR A 149 -0.69 14.11 0.74
CA TYR A 149 -0.71 13.30 1.95
C TYR A 149 -0.05 13.99 3.18
N MET A 150 0.25 15.29 3.11
CA MET A 150 0.78 16.04 4.25
C MET A 150 -0.31 16.59 5.19
N ALA A 151 -1.59 16.40 4.87
CA ALA A 151 -2.71 16.80 5.72
C ALA A 151 -2.80 15.94 6.99
N ASP A 152 -3.45 16.49 8.03
CA ASP A 152 -3.54 15.85 9.35
C ASP A 152 -4.22 14.47 9.33
N GLN A 153 -5.12 14.22 8.37
CA GLN A 153 -5.77 12.91 8.19
C GLN A 153 -4.80 11.75 7.89
N TYR A 154 -3.57 12.05 7.43
CA TYR A 154 -2.53 11.05 7.18
C TYR A 154 -1.56 10.88 8.34
N ARG A 155 -1.78 11.58 9.46
CA ARG A 155 -1.10 11.35 10.74
C ARG A 155 -1.88 10.36 11.57
N ASP A 156 -1.19 9.71 12.48
CA ASP A 156 -1.79 8.79 13.45
C ASP A 156 -1.21 9.03 14.84
N ALA A 157 -1.57 8.19 15.79
CA ALA A 157 -1.14 8.32 17.19
C ALA A 157 0.35 8.01 17.41
N SER A 158 1.10 7.58 16.40
CA SER A 158 2.52 7.27 16.54
C SER A 158 3.39 8.50 16.72
N GLY A 159 3.09 9.61 16.00
CA GLY A 159 3.92 10.80 16.05
C GLY A 159 3.51 11.89 15.06
N PRO A 160 4.35 12.90 14.87
CA PRO A 160 4.05 14.03 14.00
C PRO A 160 4.24 13.73 12.50
N GLU A 161 4.95 12.65 12.15
CA GLU A 161 5.23 12.32 10.75
C GLU A 161 3.97 11.81 10.02
N PRO A 162 3.54 12.45 8.91
CA PRO A 162 2.44 11.92 8.11
C PRO A 162 2.89 10.76 7.23
N ARG A 163 1.99 9.86 6.92
CA ARG A 163 2.19 8.89 5.85
C ARG A 163 2.12 9.59 4.50
N SER A 164 3.23 9.67 3.77
CA SER A 164 3.36 10.46 2.54
C SER A 164 3.96 9.69 1.36
N ARG A 165 4.52 8.49 1.60
CA ARG A 165 5.08 7.63 0.55
C ARG A 165 4.04 6.70 -0.03
N HIS A 166 3.83 6.78 -1.35
CA HIS A 166 2.87 5.97 -2.09
C HIS A 166 3.29 4.49 -2.13
N LEU A 167 2.38 3.58 -1.76
CA LEU A 167 2.64 2.14 -1.64
C LEU A 167 2.16 1.32 -2.83
N GLY A 168 1.55 1.97 -3.82
CA GLY A 168 1.07 1.36 -5.06
C GLY A 168 1.72 1.95 -6.31
N ILE A 169 1.26 1.49 -7.47
CA ILE A 169 1.41 2.17 -8.75
C ILE A 169 0.00 2.57 -9.18
N ASP A 170 -0.18 3.85 -9.53
CA ASP A 170 -1.42 4.31 -10.11
C ASP A 170 -1.36 4.22 -11.63
N ILE A 171 -2.44 3.75 -12.26
CA ILE A 171 -2.57 3.68 -13.71
C ILE A 171 -3.77 4.54 -14.12
N PHE A 172 -3.50 5.77 -14.55
CA PHE A 172 -4.50 6.73 -15.01
C PHE A 172 -5.01 6.34 -16.39
N ALA A 173 -6.33 6.27 -16.52
CA ALA A 173 -7.06 5.98 -17.77
C ALA A 173 -8.50 6.51 -17.66
N PRO A 174 -9.28 6.58 -18.75
CA PRO A 174 -10.68 6.96 -18.68
C PRO A 174 -11.49 6.07 -17.73
N ALA A 175 -12.46 6.68 -17.02
CA ALA A 175 -13.45 5.91 -16.27
C ALA A 175 -14.13 4.85 -17.15
N GLY A 176 -14.47 3.70 -16.57
CA GLY A 176 -15.02 2.56 -17.32
C GLY A 176 -13.99 1.64 -17.98
N THR A 177 -12.69 2.01 -18.00
CA THR A 177 -11.63 1.10 -18.48
C THR A 177 -11.65 -0.19 -17.68
N SER A 178 -11.59 -1.35 -18.37
CA SER A 178 -11.67 -2.66 -17.74
C SER A 178 -10.43 -2.98 -16.90
N VAL A 179 -10.63 -3.38 -15.65
CA VAL A 179 -9.61 -3.86 -14.72
C VAL A 179 -9.70 -5.37 -14.59
N THR A 180 -8.58 -6.07 -14.71
CA THR A 180 -8.47 -7.53 -14.72
C THR A 180 -7.49 -8.03 -13.65
N ALA A 181 -7.65 -9.27 -13.21
CA ALA A 181 -6.74 -9.90 -12.27
C ALA A 181 -5.49 -10.42 -13.00
N PRO A 182 -4.27 -10.03 -12.61
CA PRO A 182 -3.05 -10.51 -13.25
C PRO A 182 -2.64 -11.93 -12.84
N LEU A 183 -3.12 -12.42 -11.71
CA LEU A 183 -2.75 -13.70 -11.10
C LEU A 183 -4.00 -14.50 -10.69
N PRO A 184 -3.92 -15.84 -10.60
CA PRO A 184 -5.00 -16.65 -10.04
C PRO A 184 -5.14 -16.39 -8.53
N GLY A 185 -6.35 -16.50 -8.00
CA GLY A 185 -6.58 -16.31 -6.57
C GLY A 185 -8.05 -16.36 -6.20
N TYR A 186 -8.37 -15.75 -5.07
CA TYR A 186 -9.73 -15.65 -4.54
C TYR A 186 -10.01 -14.22 -4.12
N VAL A 187 -11.25 -13.76 -4.28
CA VAL A 187 -11.68 -12.46 -3.76
C VAL A 187 -11.67 -12.53 -2.23
N HIS A 188 -10.73 -11.81 -1.63
CA HIS A 188 -10.59 -11.72 -0.18
C HIS A 188 -11.59 -10.75 0.43
N ARG A 189 -11.73 -9.56 -0.19
CA ARG A 189 -12.68 -8.51 0.22
C ARG A 189 -13.18 -7.71 -0.98
N VAL A 190 -14.42 -7.28 -0.88
CA VAL A 190 -15.02 -6.22 -1.69
C VAL A 190 -15.54 -5.17 -0.72
N ALA A 191 -15.12 -3.93 -0.88
CA ALA A 191 -15.50 -2.84 0.01
C ALA A 191 -15.84 -1.57 -0.77
N TYR A 192 -16.62 -0.67 -0.13
CA TYR A 192 -16.81 0.69 -0.59
C TYR A 192 -16.32 1.66 0.50
N ASN A 193 -15.09 2.15 0.33
CA ASN A 193 -14.42 3.10 1.21
C ASN A 193 -14.80 4.51 0.78
N ALA A 194 -15.94 5.01 1.30
CA ALA A 194 -16.64 6.18 0.78
C ALA A 194 -16.13 7.54 1.27
N ASP A 195 -15.17 7.55 2.19
CA ASP A 195 -14.62 8.79 2.71
C ASP A 195 -13.91 9.59 1.61
N PRO A 196 -13.97 10.93 1.64
CA PRO A 196 -13.26 11.76 0.69
C PRO A 196 -11.76 11.44 0.67
N LEU A 197 -11.21 11.27 -0.54
CA LEU A 197 -9.82 10.91 -0.78
C LEU A 197 -9.41 9.51 -0.27
N ASP A 198 -10.38 8.63 -0.02
CA ASP A 198 -10.16 7.20 0.19
C ASP A 198 -10.30 6.44 -1.15
N TYR A 199 -10.32 5.12 -1.13
CA TYR A 199 -10.27 4.27 -2.32
C TYR A 199 -11.57 4.18 -3.12
N GLY A 200 -12.74 4.59 -2.58
CA GLY A 200 -14.01 4.26 -3.20
C GLY A 200 -14.24 2.75 -3.26
N HIS A 201 -14.74 2.23 -4.37
CA HIS A 201 -14.85 0.79 -4.56
C HIS A 201 -13.47 0.14 -4.62
N THR A 202 -13.31 -0.92 -3.84
CA THR A 202 -12.04 -1.61 -3.61
C THR A 202 -12.24 -3.12 -3.69
N VAL A 203 -11.33 -3.80 -4.38
CA VAL A 203 -11.23 -5.26 -4.38
C VAL A 203 -9.86 -5.64 -3.85
N ILE A 204 -9.80 -6.62 -2.95
CA ILE A 204 -8.55 -7.25 -2.50
C ILE A 204 -8.62 -8.72 -2.89
N LEU A 205 -7.67 -9.19 -3.70
CA LEU A 205 -7.51 -10.59 -4.04
C LEU A 205 -6.45 -11.22 -3.13
N ARG A 206 -6.67 -12.47 -2.73
CA ARG A 206 -5.71 -13.32 -2.03
C ARG A 206 -5.10 -14.31 -3.01
N HIS A 207 -3.78 -14.41 -2.98
CA HIS A 207 -2.96 -15.32 -3.76
C HIS A 207 -2.13 -16.20 -2.83
N ALA A 208 -1.43 -17.17 -3.39
CA ALA A 208 -0.41 -17.95 -2.68
C ALA A 208 0.76 -18.26 -3.61
N THR A 209 1.97 -18.34 -3.03
CA THR A 209 3.12 -18.91 -3.73
C THR A 209 2.97 -20.42 -3.87
N GLU A 210 3.84 -21.07 -4.64
CA GLU A 210 3.86 -22.55 -4.76
C GLU A 210 4.03 -23.25 -3.40
N ASP A 211 4.78 -22.64 -2.48
CA ASP A 211 4.98 -23.14 -1.10
C ASP A 211 3.84 -22.76 -0.14
N GLY A 212 2.77 -22.14 -0.66
CA GLY A 212 1.57 -21.78 0.13
C GLY A 212 1.68 -20.49 0.94
N LEU A 213 2.72 -19.66 0.77
CA LEU A 213 2.81 -18.35 1.44
C LEU A 213 1.74 -17.42 0.85
N PRO A 214 0.84 -16.86 1.69
CA PRO A 214 -0.19 -15.96 1.22
C PRO A 214 0.38 -14.57 0.91
N PHE A 215 -0.18 -13.93 -0.11
CA PHE A 215 0.00 -12.51 -0.41
C PHE A 215 -1.27 -11.96 -1.07
N TRP A 216 -1.36 -10.64 -1.20
CA TRP A 216 -2.57 -9.99 -1.70
C TRP A 216 -2.24 -8.94 -2.74
N THR A 217 -3.23 -8.68 -3.61
CA THR A 217 -3.25 -7.51 -4.49
C THR A 217 -4.48 -6.69 -4.19
N LEU A 218 -4.29 -5.38 -4.05
CA LEU A 218 -5.36 -4.41 -3.85
C LEU A 218 -5.59 -3.62 -5.12
N TYR A 219 -6.86 -3.42 -5.44
CA TYR A 219 -7.36 -2.64 -6.57
C TYR A 219 -8.28 -1.56 -6.00
N GLY A 220 -7.81 -0.32 -5.99
CA GLY A 220 -8.57 0.85 -5.52
C GLY A 220 -9.11 1.70 -6.66
N HIS A 221 -10.01 2.61 -6.32
CA HIS A 221 -10.63 3.60 -7.22
C HIS A 221 -11.44 2.98 -8.35
N LEU A 222 -12.06 1.84 -8.06
CA LEU A 222 -12.89 1.11 -8.99
C LEU A 222 -14.30 1.72 -9.11
N GLY A 223 -15.00 1.40 -10.21
CA GLY A 223 -16.44 1.40 -10.28
C GLY A 223 -17.02 0.14 -9.64
N GLN A 224 -18.35 -0.08 -9.78
CA GLN A 224 -19.01 -1.23 -9.15
C GLN A 224 -18.32 -2.55 -9.53
N PRO A 225 -17.77 -3.32 -8.56
CA PRO A 225 -17.15 -4.60 -8.83
C PRO A 225 -18.13 -5.64 -9.39
N HIS A 226 -17.61 -6.52 -10.26
CA HIS A 226 -18.37 -7.61 -10.89
C HIS A 226 -18.18 -8.95 -10.16
N VAL A 227 -17.43 -8.94 -9.06
CA VAL A 227 -17.04 -10.12 -8.26
C VAL A 227 -17.50 -9.97 -6.82
N ALA A 228 -17.64 -11.09 -6.13
CA ALA A 228 -18.05 -11.15 -4.72
C ALA A 228 -16.99 -11.86 -3.87
N GLU A 229 -17.00 -11.59 -2.55
CA GLU A 229 -16.08 -12.25 -1.61
C GLU A 229 -16.21 -13.77 -1.70
N GLY A 230 -15.05 -14.44 -1.78
CA GLY A 230 -14.96 -15.89 -1.92
C GLY A 230 -14.93 -16.41 -3.37
N ASP A 231 -15.23 -15.57 -4.36
CA ASP A 231 -15.12 -15.98 -5.76
C ASP A 231 -13.69 -16.39 -6.13
N GLU A 232 -13.57 -17.49 -6.86
CA GLU A 232 -12.32 -17.91 -7.49
C GLU A 232 -12.06 -17.06 -8.74
N ILE A 233 -10.83 -16.57 -8.90
CA ILE A 233 -10.44 -15.65 -9.97
C ILE A 233 -9.35 -16.26 -10.83
N ALA A 234 -9.60 -16.30 -12.15
CA ALA A 234 -8.60 -16.69 -13.14
C ALA A 234 -7.76 -15.49 -13.61
N PRO A 235 -6.50 -15.70 -14.05
CA PRO A 235 -5.71 -14.66 -14.68
C PRO A 235 -6.42 -14.07 -15.91
N GLY A 236 -6.43 -12.74 -16.06
CA GLY A 236 -7.11 -12.02 -17.13
C GLY A 236 -8.62 -11.85 -16.93
N GLN A 237 -9.21 -12.42 -15.89
CA GLN A 237 -10.63 -12.22 -15.58
C GLN A 237 -10.90 -10.76 -15.19
N THR A 238 -11.92 -10.15 -15.81
CA THR A 238 -12.39 -8.81 -15.44
C THR A 238 -13.01 -8.83 -14.04
N ILE A 239 -12.57 -7.90 -13.18
CA ILE A 239 -13.06 -7.77 -11.80
C ILE A 239 -13.92 -6.53 -11.59
N ALA A 240 -13.64 -5.43 -12.30
CA ALA A 240 -14.38 -4.17 -12.22
C ALA A 240 -14.01 -3.26 -13.41
N PRO A 241 -14.80 -2.20 -13.68
CA PRO A 241 -14.32 -1.03 -14.43
C PRO A 241 -13.54 -0.08 -13.52
N LEU A 242 -12.78 0.87 -14.08
CA LEU A 242 -12.32 2.05 -13.35
C LEU A 242 -13.50 2.93 -12.95
N GLY A 243 -13.47 3.44 -11.72
CA GLY A 243 -14.49 4.33 -11.19
C GLY A 243 -14.36 5.76 -11.70
N ASP A 244 -15.52 6.45 -11.80
CA ASP A 244 -15.57 7.89 -11.98
C ASP A 244 -15.51 8.60 -10.61
N TRP A 245 -15.29 9.90 -10.60
CA TRP A 245 -15.11 10.78 -9.44
C TRP A 245 -16.10 10.58 -8.29
N HIS A 246 -17.36 10.23 -8.60
CA HIS A 246 -18.42 10.10 -7.59
C HIS A 246 -18.38 8.76 -6.83
N GLU A 247 -17.59 7.79 -7.30
CA GLU A 247 -17.56 6.43 -6.75
C GLU A 247 -16.15 5.94 -6.37
N ASN A 248 -15.12 6.71 -6.77
CA ASN A 248 -13.71 6.34 -6.61
C ASN A 248 -12.98 7.11 -5.49
N GLY A 249 -13.71 7.77 -4.59
CA GLY A 249 -13.13 8.60 -3.52
C GLY A 249 -12.89 10.06 -3.91
N GLY A 250 -13.29 10.48 -5.11
CA GLY A 250 -13.12 11.87 -5.59
C GLY A 250 -11.75 12.14 -6.22
N TRP A 251 -11.19 11.14 -6.87
CA TRP A 251 -9.93 11.23 -7.61
C TRP A 251 -10.14 11.23 -9.11
N ALA A 252 -9.18 11.78 -9.85
CA ALA A 252 -9.08 11.57 -11.29
C ALA A 252 -9.08 10.04 -11.57
N PRO A 253 -9.82 9.56 -12.59
CA PRO A 253 -9.96 8.13 -12.85
C PRO A 253 -8.62 7.42 -13.01
N HIS A 254 -8.32 6.47 -12.13
CA HIS A 254 -7.12 5.64 -12.17
C HIS A 254 -7.33 4.35 -11.40
N LEU A 255 -6.50 3.36 -11.66
CA LEU A 255 -6.35 2.18 -10.82
C LEU A 255 -5.19 2.43 -9.85
N HIS A 256 -5.45 2.36 -8.53
CA HIS A 256 -4.40 2.15 -7.56
C HIS A 256 -4.15 0.65 -7.42
N PHE A 257 -3.01 0.17 -7.90
CA PHE A 257 -2.62 -1.23 -7.80
C PHE A 257 -1.50 -1.41 -6.78
N GLN A 258 -1.72 -2.28 -5.79
CA GLN A 258 -0.76 -2.50 -4.71
C GLN A 258 -0.53 -3.98 -4.43
N LEU A 259 0.74 -4.38 -4.27
CA LEU A 259 1.16 -5.69 -3.78
C LEU A 259 1.30 -5.63 -2.25
N ILE A 260 0.74 -6.62 -1.54
CA ILE A 260 0.74 -6.69 -0.07
C ILE A 260 1.21 -8.07 0.37
N THR A 261 2.22 -8.14 1.23
CA THR A 261 2.76 -9.39 1.77
C THR A 261 2.21 -9.74 3.16
N SER A 262 1.55 -8.78 3.82
CA SER A 262 0.84 -8.98 5.08
C SER A 262 -0.27 -7.92 5.21
N LEU A 263 -1.48 -8.36 5.51
CA LEU A 263 -2.59 -7.44 5.81
C LEU A 263 -2.47 -6.78 7.19
N LEU A 264 -1.42 -7.09 7.94
CA LEU A 264 -1.23 -6.60 9.32
C LEU A 264 -2.45 -6.94 10.17
N ALA A 265 -3.07 -5.93 10.84
CA ALA A 265 -4.34 -6.08 11.54
C ALA A 265 -5.56 -5.61 10.71
N GLN A 266 -5.38 -5.28 9.42
CA GLN A 266 -6.45 -4.75 8.56
C GLN A 266 -7.32 -5.88 8.01
N THR A 267 -8.61 -5.89 8.34
CA THR A 267 -9.56 -6.94 7.91
C THR A 267 -10.78 -6.41 7.19
N GLY A 268 -10.95 -5.08 7.12
CA GLY A 268 -12.19 -4.42 6.69
C GLY A 268 -12.32 -4.13 5.19
N GLY A 269 -11.35 -4.53 4.36
CA GLY A 269 -11.38 -4.21 2.92
C GLY A 269 -10.79 -2.85 2.57
N ASN A 270 -10.17 -2.19 3.55
CA ASN A 270 -9.28 -1.04 3.36
C ASN A 270 -7.86 -1.45 3.75
N PHE A 271 -6.85 -0.79 3.20
CA PHE A 271 -5.45 -0.99 3.55
C PHE A 271 -4.67 0.31 3.35
N TYR A 272 -3.51 0.43 3.98
CA TYR A 272 -2.65 1.59 3.84
C TYR A 272 -2.18 1.78 2.39
N GLY A 273 -2.56 2.89 1.75
CA GLY A 273 -2.09 3.29 0.41
C GLY A 273 -0.82 4.14 0.45
N VAL A 274 -0.47 4.61 1.65
CA VAL A 274 0.69 5.47 1.90
C VAL A 274 1.38 5.09 3.19
N GLY A 275 2.71 5.22 3.21
CA GLY A 275 3.58 4.90 4.35
C GLY A 275 4.39 6.09 4.84
N HIS A 276 4.97 5.96 6.04
CA HIS A 276 5.91 6.94 6.60
C HIS A 276 7.23 6.92 5.83
N ASP A 277 7.80 8.09 5.58
CA ASP A 277 9.08 8.24 4.88
C ASP A 277 10.24 7.62 5.67
N SER A 278 10.28 7.89 6.99
CA SER A 278 11.30 7.37 7.90
C SER A 278 11.30 5.83 8.00
N LEU A 279 10.14 5.19 7.81
CA LEU A 279 9.94 3.74 7.89
C LEU A 279 9.79 3.08 6.51
N TRP A 280 10.35 3.70 5.46
CA TRP A 280 10.26 3.14 4.11
C TRP A 280 10.72 1.68 4.01
N PRO A 281 11.83 1.22 4.66
CA PRO A 281 12.22 -0.18 4.61
C PRO A 281 11.18 -1.14 5.19
N VAL A 282 10.40 -0.72 6.21
CA VAL A 282 9.30 -1.50 6.79
C VAL A 282 8.17 -1.59 5.78
N TRP A 283 7.75 -0.45 5.23
CA TRP A 283 6.68 -0.40 4.23
C TRP A 283 7.00 -1.16 2.95
N ALA A 284 8.24 -1.07 2.45
CA ALA A 284 8.69 -1.85 1.29
C ALA A 284 8.72 -3.37 1.55
N GLY A 285 8.82 -3.79 2.81
CA GLY A 285 8.65 -5.18 3.21
C GLY A 285 7.18 -5.62 3.24
N ILE A 286 6.27 -4.73 3.64
CA ILE A 286 4.82 -4.95 3.72
C ILE A 286 4.17 -4.84 2.33
N SER A 287 4.51 -3.78 1.60
CA SER A 287 4.03 -3.51 0.24
C SER A 287 5.23 -3.31 -0.70
N PRO A 288 5.80 -4.40 -1.24
CA PRO A 288 6.87 -4.32 -2.23
C PRO A 288 6.40 -3.69 -3.54
N ASP A 289 7.36 -3.32 -4.40
CA ASP A 289 7.08 -2.71 -5.70
C ASP A 289 6.08 -3.56 -6.52
N PRO A 290 4.89 -3.02 -6.82
CA PRO A 290 3.87 -3.71 -7.62
C PRO A 290 4.33 -4.03 -9.04
N ASN A 291 5.41 -3.39 -9.53
CA ASN A 291 5.96 -3.68 -10.84
C ASN A 291 6.53 -5.10 -10.97
N LEU A 292 6.73 -5.79 -9.85
CA LEU A 292 6.97 -7.25 -9.84
C LEU A 292 5.85 -8.05 -10.53
N ILE A 293 4.63 -7.54 -10.50
CA ILE A 293 3.43 -8.11 -11.14
C ILE A 293 3.10 -7.38 -12.44
N LEU A 294 3.08 -6.05 -12.41
CA LEU A 294 2.63 -5.23 -13.55
C LEU A 294 3.55 -5.33 -14.77
N ARG A 295 4.85 -5.55 -14.57
CA ARG A 295 5.84 -5.68 -15.66
C ARG A 295 5.87 -4.48 -16.60
N LEU A 296 5.56 -3.30 -16.11
CA LEU A 296 5.61 -2.06 -16.89
C LEU A 296 7.05 -1.76 -17.30
N PRO A 297 7.27 -1.19 -18.51
CA PRO A 297 8.60 -0.88 -19.00
C PRO A 297 9.34 0.09 -18.06
N GLU A 298 10.53 -0.27 -17.59
CA GLU A 298 11.34 0.58 -16.70
C GLU A 298 11.63 1.98 -17.30
N ALA A 299 11.69 2.08 -18.61
CA ALA A 299 11.93 3.34 -19.29
C ALA A 299 10.87 4.42 -18.99
N VAL A 300 9.64 4.00 -18.63
CA VAL A 300 8.55 4.92 -18.29
C VAL A 300 8.80 5.60 -16.93
N PHE A 301 9.55 4.96 -16.03
CA PHE A 301 9.85 5.46 -14.68
C PHE A 301 11.15 6.28 -14.59
N ARG A 302 11.88 6.40 -15.70
CA ARG A 302 13.10 7.23 -15.76
C ARG A 302 12.68 8.66 -16.14
N LEU A 303 12.65 9.53 -15.14
CA LEU A 303 12.38 10.97 -15.29
C LEU A 303 13.62 11.71 -15.76
#